data_82cf3d31439476874c65974598b98901
#
_entry.id   82cf3d31439476874c65974598b98901
#
_cell.length_a   1.000
_cell.length_b   1.000
_cell.length_c   1.000
_cell.angle_alpha   90.00
_cell.angle_beta   90.00
_cell.angle_gamma   90.00
#
_symmetry.space_group_name_H-M   'P 1'
#
loop_
_entity.id
_entity.type
_entity.pdbx_description
1 polymer ?
#
loop_
_entity_poly.entity_id
_entity_poly.type
_entity_poly.pdbx_seq_one_letter_code
_entity_poly.pdbx_strand_id
1 'polypeptide(L)'
;MELLCDRIPPGVDPSSYVKASFLTAIAKGETNSPLISPKKAVELLGTMLGGYNVASLIELLEDDRVEIAQRSADALKKTLLIYDAFIDVIELSESNAFAKQVVDAWADADWFTKKPEVPETITVTVFNVPGETNTDDLSPAPHATTRPDIPLHAQVMLEAKMENPLGTLAELKQKGHPIAYVGDVVGTGSSRKSAMNSVIWHIGADIPFVPNKRTGGVILGSAIAPIFFNTAEDSGALPIECDVSQMSTGDVITIHPYKGEITNEVGDGISTFSLTPETLLDEVRAGGRIPLIIGRALTDKTRAALDLAPSDVFVRPSAPTDTGKGF
;
A
#
# COMPACT_ATOMS: atom_id res chain seq x y z
N MET A 1 8.29 -1.67 -26.45
CA MET A 1 7.41 -0.91 -25.51
C MET A 1 6.18 -1.72 -25.11
N GLU A 2 5.44 -2.33 -26.02
CA GLU A 2 4.24 -3.15 -25.73
C GLU A 2 4.47 -4.22 -24.66
N LEU A 3 5.60 -4.94 -24.70
CA LEU A 3 5.96 -5.95 -23.71
C LEU A 3 6.14 -5.41 -22.27
N LEU A 4 6.31 -4.09 -22.12
CA LEU A 4 6.49 -3.44 -20.81
C LEU A 4 5.21 -2.75 -20.32
N CYS A 5 4.11 -2.80 -21.07
CA CYS A 5 2.89 -2.10 -20.73
C CYS A 5 2.21 -2.65 -19.47
N ASP A 6 2.34 -3.95 -19.22
CA ASP A 6 1.79 -4.60 -18.02
C ASP A 6 2.68 -4.44 -16.77
N ARG A 7 3.68 -3.57 -16.82
CA ARG A 7 4.54 -3.25 -15.67
C ARG A 7 4.38 -1.80 -15.28
N ILE A 8 4.38 -1.53 -13.97
CA ILE A 8 4.46 -0.17 -13.42
C ILE A 8 5.95 0.14 -13.21
N PRO A 9 6.53 1.08 -14.00
CA PRO A 9 7.91 1.50 -13.77
C PRO A 9 7.99 2.39 -12.53
N PRO A 10 9.17 2.52 -11.91
CA PRO A 10 9.42 3.48 -10.85
C PRO A 10 9.04 4.90 -11.28
N GLY A 11 8.40 5.67 -10.37
CA GLY A 11 7.82 6.96 -10.70
C GLY A 11 8.80 8.04 -11.19
N VAL A 12 10.10 7.89 -10.90
CA VAL A 12 11.16 8.84 -11.33
C VAL A 12 12.06 8.26 -12.43
N ASP A 13 11.71 7.11 -12.99
CA ASP A 13 12.49 6.46 -14.03
C ASP A 13 12.14 7.05 -15.41
N PRO A 14 13.12 7.35 -16.29
CA PRO A 14 12.86 7.80 -17.65
C PRO A 14 11.93 6.89 -18.44
N SER A 15 11.90 5.60 -18.14
CA SER A 15 10.96 4.65 -18.75
C SER A 15 9.50 4.98 -18.46
N SER A 16 9.20 5.63 -17.34
CA SER A 16 7.85 6.11 -16.99
C SER A 16 7.35 7.14 -18.00
N TYR A 17 8.19 8.12 -18.33
CA TYR A 17 7.87 9.14 -19.33
C TYR A 17 7.65 8.52 -20.73
N VAL A 18 8.56 7.65 -21.16
CA VAL A 18 8.46 6.97 -22.45
C VAL A 18 7.20 6.11 -22.53
N LYS A 19 6.88 5.38 -21.45
CA LYS A 19 5.65 4.59 -21.39
C LYS A 19 4.41 5.46 -21.45
N ALA A 20 4.36 6.56 -20.70
CA ALA A 20 3.23 7.48 -20.70
C ALA A 20 3.01 8.08 -22.12
N SER A 21 4.06 8.58 -22.75
CA SER A 21 3.99 9.14 -24.10
C SER A 21 3.50 8.12 -25.14
N PHE A 22 4.00 6.90 -25.09
CA PHE A 22 3.58 5.82 -25.98
C PHE A 22 2.09 5.46 -25.80
N LEU A 23 1.65 5.29 -24.57
CA LEU A 23 0.25 4.98 -24.27
C LEU A 23 -0.69 6.14 -24.63
N THR A 24 -0.26 7.39 -24.41
CA THR A 24 -1.00 8.59 -24.78
C THR A 24 -1.22 8.67 -26.30
N ALA A 25 -0.17 8.44 -27.10
CA ALA A 25 -0.27 8.42 -28.55
C ALA A 25 -1.26 7.35 -29.06
N ILE A 26 -1.29 6.17 -28.42
CA ILE A 26 -2.26 5.13 -28.75
C ILE A 26 -3.68 5.56 -28.33
N ALA A 27 -3.82 6.09 -27.11
CA ALA A 27 -5.12 6.53 -26.59
C ALA A 27 -5.75 7.59 -27.49
N LYS A 28 -4.97 8.54 -27.97
CA LYS A 28 -5.40 9.59 -28.91
C LYS A 28 -5.64 9.08 -30.35
N GLY A 29 -5.13 7.90 -30.71
CA GLY A 29 -5.19 7.36 -32.07
C GLY A 29 -4.11 7.91 -33.01
N GLU A 30 -3.08 8.56 -32.48
CA GLU A 30 -1.91 9.06 -33.21
C GLU A 30 -0.97 7.93 -33.65
N THR A 31 -1.02 6.82 -32.91
CA THR A 31 -0.23 5.61 -33.18
C THR A 31 -1.09 4.37 -33.00
N ASN A 32 -0.90 3.39 -33.88
CA ASN A 32 -1.57 2.09 -33.79
C ASN A 32 -0.66 1.04 -33.15
N SER A 33 -1.25 0.18 -32.32
CA SER A 33 -0.58 -1.00 -31.76
C SER A 33 -1.44 -2.23 -32.05
N PRO A 34 -0.85 -3.37 -32.48
CA PRO A 34 -1.59 -4.61 -32.66
C PRO A 34 -1.99 -5.26 -31.34
N LEU A 35 -1.34 -4.90 -30.22
CA LEU A 35 -1.53 -5.51 -28.90
C LEU A 35 -2.31 -4.61 -27.94
N ILE A 36 -2.35 -3.30 -28.17
CA ILE A 36 -2.93 -2.33 -27.24
C ILE A 36 -3.95 -1.48 -27.98
N SER A 37 -5.22 -1.64 -27.62
CA SER A 37 -6.28 -0.76 -28.14
C SER A 37 -6.24 0.61 -27.43
N PRO A 38 -6.84 1.68 -27.99
CA PRO A 38 -6.96 2.98 -27.33
C PRO A 38 -7.57 2.89 -25.92
N LYS A 39 -8.61 2.07 -25.74
CA LYS A 39 -9.24 1.81 -24.43
C LYS A 39 -8.25 1.19 -23.43
N LYS A 40 -7.52 0.16 -23.88
CA LYS A 40 -6.49 -0.49 -23.04
C LYS A 40 -5.35 0.47 -22.71
N ALA A 41 -4.98 1.36 -23.61
CA ALA A 41 -3.95 2.37 -23.35
C ALA A 41 -4.36 3.33 -22.21
N VAL A 42 -5.62 3.78 -22.17
CA VAL A 42 -6.12 4.61 -21.05
C VAL A 42 -6.14 3.84 -19.73
N GLU A 43 -6.56 2.56 -19.75
CA GLU A 43 -6.50 1.72 -18.56
C GLU A 43 -5.07 1.58 -18.01
N LEU A 44 -4.09 1.38 -18.89
CA LEU A 44 -2.68 1.26 -18.52
C LEU A 44 -2.10 2.60 -18.04
N LEU A 45 -2.51 3.73 -18.64
CA LEU A 45 -2.19 5.06 -18.10
C LEU A 45 -2.69 5.19 -16.66
N GLY A 46 -3.91 4.73 -16.37
CA GLY A 46 -4.50 4.74 -15.03
C GLY A 46 -3.76 3.89 -13.98
N THR A 47 -2.90 2.97 -14.40
CA THR A 47 -2.07 2.16 -13.48
C THR A 47 -0.74 2.83 -13.13
N MET A 48 -0.34 3.89 -13.83
CA MET A 48 0.97 4.52 -13.63
C MET A 48 1.03 5.30 -12.32
N LEU A 49 2.23 5.32 -11.73
CA LEU A 49 2.55 6.09 -10.54
C LEU A 49 3.49 7.25 -10.91
N GLY A 50 3.61 8.23 -10.01
CA GLY A 50 4.56 9.34 -10.15
C GLY A 50 4.10 10.52 -11.01
N GLY A 51 2.84 10.55 -11.44
CA GLY A 51 2.23 11.73 -12.08
C GLY A 51 2.44 11.87 -13.58
N TYR A 52 3.23 11.03 -14.25
CA TYR A 52 3.50 11.10 -15.70
C TYR A 52 2.26 10.92 -16.58
N ASN A 53 1.21 10.33 -16.04
CA ASN A 53 -0.05 10.05 -16.71
C ASN A 53 -1.11 11.14 -16.51
N VAL A 54 -0.94 12.04 -15.53
CA VAL A 54 -2.00 12.96 -15.08
C VAL A 54 -2.41 13.92 -16.20
N ALA A 55 -1.47 14.63 -16.81
CA ALA A 55 -1.78 15.57 -17.89
C ALA A 55 -2.49 14.88 -19.06
N SER A 56 -2.01 13.69 -19.47
CA SER A 56 -2.64 12.90 -20.53
C SER A 56 -4.07 12.48 -20.20
N LEU A 57 -4.31 12.07 -18.94
CA LEU A 57 -5.64 11.68 -18.51
C LEU A 57 -6.60 12.89 -18.46
N ILE A 58 -6.11 14.07 -18.05
CA ILE A 58 -6.94 15.29 -18.05
C ILE A 58 -7.31 15.66 -19.49
N GLU A 59 -6.36 15.68 -20.41
CA GLU A 59 -6.62 15.97 -21.82
C GLU A 59 -7.64 14.99 -22.43
N LEU A 60 -7.56 13.70 -22.09
CA LEU A 60 -8.49 12.67 -22.56
C LEU A 60 -9.90 12.77 -21.96
N LEU A 61 -10.17 13.62 -20.97
CA LEU A 61 -11.53 13.94 -20.51
C LEU A 61 -12.33 14.71 -21.59
N GLU A 62 -11.65 15.38 -22.50
CA GLU A 62 -12.24 16.14 -23.60
C GLU A 62 -12.25 15.36 -24.93
N ASP A 63 -11.90 14.06 -24.93
CA ASP A 63 -11.93 13.22 -26.13
C ASP A 63 -13.35 13.03 -26.64
N ASP A 64 -13.57 13.26 -27.95
CA ASP A 64 -14.88 13.08 -28.60
C ASP A 64 -15.44 11.67 -28.48
N ARG A 65 -14.58 10.68 -28.26
CA ARG A 65 -14.95 9.29 -28.01
C ARG A 65 -15.34 9.11 -26.56
N VAL A 66 -16.64 9.13 -26.28
CA VAL A 66 -17.23 9.01 -24.93
C VAL A 66 -16.59 7.92 -24.07
N GLU A 67 -16.26 6.76 -24.68
CA GLU A 67 -15.64 5.64 -23.94
C GLU A 67 -14.20 5.94 -23.51
N ILE A 68 -13.45 6.76 -24.25
CA ILE A 68 -12.10 7.18 -23.88
C ILE A 68 -12.17 8.19 -22.74
N ALA A 69 -13.02 9.22 -22.87
CA ALA A 69 -13.25 10.20 -21.83
C ALA A 69 -13.73 9.57 -20.52
N GLN A 70 -14.68 8.61 -20.58
CA GLN A 70 -15.17 7.92 -19.39
C GLN A 70 -14.05 7.10 -18.72
N ARG A 71 -13.22 6.35 -19.47
CA ARG A 71 -12.10 5.59 -18.92
C ARG A 71 -11.03 6.50 -18.31
N SER A 72 -10.82 7.68 -18.89
CA SER A 72 -9.93 8.66 -18.33
C SER A 72 -10.45 9.19 -16.99
N ALA A 73 -11.74 9.50 -16.91
CA ALA A 73 -12.37 9.86 -15.65
C ALA A 73 -12.23 8.75 -14.60
N ASP A 74 -12.49 7.49 -14.98
CA ASP A 74 -12.38 6.33 -14.07
C ASP A 74 -10.93 6.10 -13.58
N ALA A 75 -9.93 6.46 -14.37
CA ALA A 75 -8.54 6.45 -13.98
C ALA A 75 -8.22 7.59 -12.98
N LEU A 76 -8.64 8.83 -13.30
CA LEU A 76 -8.39 10.00 -12.46
C LEU A 76 -9.08 9.93 -11.10
N LYS A 77 -10.28 9.33 -11.00
CA LYS A 77 -10.98 9.09 -9.71
C LYS A 77 -10.12 8.32 -8.70
N LYS A 78 -9.18 7.49 -9.19
CA LYS A 78 -8.29 6.64 -8.38
C LYS A 78 -6.87 7.21 -8.24
N THR A 79 -6.54 8.27 -8.98
CA THR A 79 -5.23 8.89 -8.98
C THR A 79 -5.15 9.91 -7.86
N LEU A 80 -4.26 9.69 -6.87
CA LEU A 80 -4.12 10.54 -5.70
C LEU A 80 -3.09 11.67 -5.90
N LEU A 81 -2.01 11.39 -6.64
CA LEU A 81 -0.93 12.35 -6.89
C LEU A 81 -1.28 13.24 -8.07
N ILE A 82 -2.15 14.21 -7.86
CA ILE A 82 -2.63 15.14 -8.89
C ILE A 82 -1.78 16.40 -8.96
N TYR A 83 -1.10 16.78 -7.87
CA TYR A 83 -0.26 17.98 -7.77
C TYR A 83 -0.99 19.27 -8.19
N ASP A 84 -0.33 20.11 -8.97
CA ASP A 84 -0.89 21.41 -9.43
C ASP A 84 -2.03 21.23 -10.45
N ALA A 85 -2.09 20.07 -11.12
CA ALA A 85 -3.19 19.75 -12.05
C ALA A 85 -4.58 19.64 -11.38
N PHE A 86 -4.66 19.74 -10.05
CA PHE A 86 -5.91 19.82 -9.31
C PHE A 86 -6.79 20.97 -9.81
N ILE A 87 -6.21 22.14 -10.03
CA ILE A 87 -6.94 23.33 -10.48
C ILE A 87 -7.52 23.11 -11.86
N ASP A 88 -6.74 22.52 -12.78
CA ASP A 88 -7.17 22.24 -14.15
C ASP A 88 -8.42 21.36 -14.19
N VAL A 89 -8.48 20.35 -13.31
CA VAL A 89 -9.66 19.46 -13.23
C VAL A 89 -10.86 20.18 -12.61
N ILE A 90 -10.66 21.01 -11.58
CA ILE A 90 -11.74 21.81 -10.97
C ILE A 90 -12.34 22.76 -12.02
N GLU A 91 -11.51 23.53 -12.73
CA GLU A 91 -11.97 24.47 -13.77
C GLU A 91 -12.67 23.72 -14.91
N LEU A 92 -12.11 22.61 -15.37
CA LEU A 92 -12.72 21.80 -16.42
C LEU A 92 -14.09 21.23 -15.99
N SER A 93 -14.28 20.95 -14.71
CA SER A 93 -15.54 20.38 -14.18
C SER A 93 -16.77 21.31 -14.32
N GLU A 94 -16.54 22.60 -14.53
CA GLU A 94 -17.63 23.57 -14.75
C GLU A 94 -18.35 23.33 -16.10
N SER A 95 -17.65 22.77 -17.10
CA SER A 95 -18.18 22.58 -18.46
C SER A 95 -18.15 21.14 -18.96
N ASN A 96 -17.33 20.27 -18.34
CA ASN A 96 -17.12 18.89 -18.76
C ASN A 96 -17.69 17.90 -17.73
N ALA A 97 -18.66 17.10 -18.16
CA ALA A 97 -19.36 16.14 -17.27
C ALA A 97 -18.43 15.02 -16.76
N PHE A 98 -17.39 14.64 -17.49
CA PHE A 98 -16.42 13.63 -17.05
C PHE A 98 -15.48 14.20 -15.96
N ALA A 99 -15.01 15.43 -16.13
CA ALA A 99 -14.25 16.13 -15.10
C ALA A 99 -15.10 16.34 -13.83
N LYS A 100 -16.38 16.67 -13.99
CA LYS A 100 -17.30 16.75 -12.84
C LYS A 100 -17.41 15.42 -12.08
N GLN A 101 -17.53 14.30 -12.77
CA GLN A 101 -17.52 12.97 -12.13
C GLN A 101 -16.24 12.71 -11.34
N VAL A 102 -15.08 13.19 -11.80
CA VAL A 102 -13.80 13.06 -11.09
C VAL A 102 -13.83 13.88 -9.80
N VAL A 103 -14.25 15.15 -9.90
CA VAL A 103 -14.33 16.06 -8.74
C VAL A 103 -15.31 15.52 -7.71
N ASP A 104 -16.51 15.07 -8.11
CA ASP A 104 -17.50 14.47 -7.22
C ASP A 104 -16.89 13.24 -6.51
N ALA A 105 -16.21 12.35 -7.23
CA ALA A 105 -15.57 11.15 -6.66
C ALA A 105 -14.44 11.49 -5.67
N TRP A 106 -13.67 12.53 -5.90
CA TRP A 106 -12.66 12.99 -4.94
C TRP A 106 -13.31 13.59 -3.67
N ALA A 107 -14.39 14.36 -3.82
CA ALA A 107 -15.14 14.93 -2.70
C ALA A 107 -15.79 13.83 -1.84
N ASP A 108 -16.26 12.75 -2.45
CA ASP A 108 -16.87 11.58 -1.80
C ASP A 108 -15.85 10.57 -1.27
N ALA A 109 -14.56 10.84 -1.47
CA ALA A 109 -13.47 9.94 -1.11
C ALA A 109 -13.60 8.54 -1.72
N ASP A 110 -14.08 8.43 -2.96
CA ASP A 110 -14.26 7.16 -3.69
C ASP A 110 -12.98 6.31 -3.74
N TRP A 111 -11.81 6.94 -3.81
CA TRP A 111 -10.50 6.29 -3.77
C TRP A 111 -10.28 5.45 -2.49
N PHE A 112 -11.00 5.76 -1.41
CA PHE A 112 -10.93 5.10 -0.12
C PHE A 112 -12.19 4.27 0.16
N THR A 113 -13.38 4.87 0.03
CA THR A 113 -14.66 4.23 0.40
C THR A 113 -14.99 3.03 -0.50
N LYS A 114 -14.52 3.01 -1.75
CA LYS A 114 -14.68 1.87 -2.68
C LYS A 114 -13.67 0.75 -2.48
N LYS A 115 -12.66 0.93 -1.61
CA LYS A 115 -11.79 -0.17 -1.20
C LYS A 115 -12.48 -1.01 -0.13
N PRO A 116 -12.23 -2.34 -0.11
CA PRO A 116 -12.77 -3.19 0.94
C PRO A 116 -12.30 -2.68 2.31
N GLU A 117 -13.14 -2.80 3.30
CA GLU A 117 -12.76 -2.58 4.70
C GLU A 117 -11.78 -3.65 5.16
N VAL A 118 -11.02 -3.35 6.20
CA VAL A 118 -10.21 -4.37 6.87
C VAL A 118 -11.17 -5.44 7.41
N PRO A 119 -10.93 -6.73 7.18
CA PRO A 119 -11.83 -7.78 7.65
C PRO A 119 -11.99 -7.76 9.17
N GLU A 120 -13.17 -8.10 9.66
CA GLU A 120 -13.42 -8.27 11.12
C GLU A 120 -12.57 -9.36 11.76
N THR A 121 -12.13 -10.33 10.93
CA THR A 121 -11.27 -11.43 11.33
C THR A 121 -10.18 -11.67 10.30
N ILE A 122 -8.93 -11.81 10.77
CA ILE A 122 -7.77 -12.13 9.92
C ILE A 122 -7.12 -13.39 10.47
N THR A 123 -7.33 -14.52 9.79
CA THR A 123 -6.70 -15.80 10.18
C THR A 123 -5.34 -15.90 9.51
N VAL A 124 -4.30 -16.20 10.29
CA VAL A 124 -2.91 -16.27 9.84
C VAL A 124 -2.19 -17.48 10.44
N THR A 125 -1.13 -17.91 9.76
CA THR A 125 -0.18 -18.87 10.30
C THR A 125 1.02 -18.12 10.89
N VAL A 126 1.40 -18.44 12.10
CA VAL A 126 2.49 -17.81 12.84
C VAL A 126 3.85 -18.26 12.29
N PHE A 127 4.71 -17.30 11.97
CA PHE A 127 6.15 -17.48 11.80
C PHE A 127 6.85 -16.70 12.92
N ASN A 128 7.19 -17.36 14.00
CA ASN A 128 7.80 -16.75 15.18
C ASN A 128 9.33 -16.80 15.12
N VAL A 129 9.95 -15.63 15.30
CA VAL A 129 11.40 -15.45 15.43
C VAL A 129 11.68 -14.99 16.86
N PRO A 130 12.06 -15.90 17.76
CA PRO A 130 12.21 -15.57 19.17
C PRO A 130 13.37 -14.62 19.46
N GLY A 131 13.24 -13.85 20.53
CA GLY A 131 14.19 -12.85 20.98
C GLY A 131 14.16 -11.57 20.17
N GLU A 132 15.21 -10.78 20.28
CA GLU A 132 15.35 -9.55 19.52
C GLU A 132 15.72 -9.87 18.06
N THR A 133 14.98 -9.30 17.11
CA THR A 133 15.29 -9.33 15.69
C THR A 133 15.63 -7.93 15.22
N ASN A 134 16.88 -7.71 14.88
CA ASN A 134 17.33 -6.42 14.37
C ASN A 134 17.23 -6.36 12.83
N THR A 135 17.38 -5.16 12.29
CA THR A 135 17.27 -4.94 10.84
C THR A 135 18.40 -5.59 10.03
N ASP A 136 19.54 -5.92 10.64
CA ASP A 136 20.60 -6.65 9.96
C ASP A 136 20.33 -8.16 9.91
N ASP A 137 19.55 -8.71 10.86
CA ASP A 137 19.01 -10.07 10.75
C ASP A 137 18.06 -10.20 9.55
N LEU A 138 17.24 -9.17 9.30
CA LEU A 138 16.24 -9.13 8.25
C LEU A 138 16.79 -8.67 6.88
N SER A 139 17.90 -7.95 6.88
CA SER A 139 18.56 -7.37 5.70
C SER A 139 20.08 -7.32 5.93
N PRO A 140 20.75 -8.48 5.86
CA PRO A 140 22.16 -8.62 6.23
C PRO A 140 23.09 -7.66 5.48
N ALA A 141 23.98 -6.97 6.22
CA ALA A 141 24.90 -6.00 5.67
C ALA A 141 25.86 -6.57 4.60
N PRO A 142 26.35 -7.83 4.69
CA PRO A 142 27.18 -8.44 3.63
C PRO A 142 26.48 -8.50 2.27
N HIS A 143 25.14 -8.55 2.25
CA HIS A 143 24.32 -8.58 1.05
C HIS A 143 23.74 -7.22 0.64
N ALA A 144 24.29 -6.10 1.14
CA ALA A 144 23.76 -4.75 0.90
C ALA A 144 23.64 -4.39 -0.59
N THR A 145 24.46 -4.95 -1.46
CA THR A 145 24.44 -4.71 -2.91
C THR A 145 23.20 -5.29 -3.59
N THR A 146 22.52 -6.27 -2.98
CA THR A 146 21.30 -6.87 -3.52
C THR A 146 20.02 -6.15 -3.07
N ARG A 147 20.09 -5.19 -2.14
CA ARG A 147 18.92 -4.46 -1.60
C ARG A 147 17.99 -3.83 -2.64
N PRO A 148 18.48 -3.32 -3.79
CA PRO A 148 17.60 -2.81 -4.84
C PRO A 148 16.72 -3.89 -5.50
N ASP A 149 17.18 -5.14 -5.49
CA ASP A 149 16.43 -6.31 -5.98
C ASP A 149 15.76 -7.01 -4.78
N ILE A 150 14.54 -6.59 -4.45
CA ILE A 150 13.82 -7.08 -3.27
C ILE A 150 13.67 -8.62 -3.29
N PRO A 151 13.23 -9.27 -4.38
CA PRO A 151 13.14 -10.73 -4.45
C PRO A 151 14.45 -11.43 -4.15
N LEU A 152 15.56 -10.93 -4.69
CA LEU A 152 16.89 -11.50 -4.48
C LEU A 152 17.35 -11.26 -3.04
N HIS A 153 17.21 -10.03 -2.53
CA HIS A 153 17.66 -9.69 -1.18
C HIS A 153 16.88 -10.44 -0.09
N ALA A 154 15.59 -10.66 -0.29
CA ALA A 154 14.75 -11.41 0.65
C ALA A 154 15.17 -12.88 0.83
N GLN A 155 15.99 -13.44 -0.07
CA GLN A 155 16.51 -14.81 0.06
C GLN A 155 17.50 -14.99 1.20
N VAL A 156 18.10 -13.92 1.71
CA VAL A 156 19.07 -13.96 2.80
C VAL A 156 18.50 -13.52 4.16
N MET A 157 17.18 -13.29 4.21
CA MET A 157 16.50 -12.91 5.45
C MET A 157 16.68 -13.99 6.53
N LEU A 158 17.16 -13.59 7.70
CA LEU A 158 17.37 -14.45 8.88
C LEU A 158 18.42 -15.57 8.72
N GLU A 159 19.26 -15.55 7.65
CA GLU A 159 20.23 -16.60 7.38
C GLU A 159 21.23 -16.86 8.52
N ALA A 160 21.59 -15.82 9.28
CA ALA A 160 22.50 -15.91 10.42
C ALA A 160 21.78 -16.17 11.75
N LYS A 161 20.44 -16.06 11.79
CA LYS A 161 19.65 -16.11 13.01
C LYS A 161 18.89 -17.41 13.19
N MET A 162 18.46 -18.03 12.10
CA MET A 162 17.64 -19.24 12.12
C MET A 162 18.21 -20.29 11.19
N GLU A 163 18.03 -21.55 11.55
CA GLU A 163 18.26 -22.65 10.65
C GLU A 163 17.12 -22.74 9.63
N ASN A 164 17.44 -22.66 8.34
CA ASN A 164 16.51 -22.81 7.22
C ASN A 164 15.22 -21.95 7.29
N PRO A 165 15.29 -20.61 7.51
CA PRO A 165 14.09 -19.78 7.67
C PRO A 165 13.18 -19.79 6.43
N LEU A 166 13.76 -19.87 5.22
CA LEU A 166 12.98 -19.89 3.98
C LEU A 166 12.26 -21.21 3.77
N GLY A 167 12.88 -22.35 4.16
CA GLY A 167 12.21 -23.66 4.15
C GLY A 167 11.02 -23.67 5.10
N THR A 168 11.18 -23.15 6.32
CA THR A 168 10.09 -23.00 7.29
C THR A 168 8.95 -22.15 6.71
N LEU A 169 9.26 -20.99 6.12
CA LEU A 169 8.24 -20.15 5.47
C LEU A 169 7.52 -20.87 4.34
N ALA A 170 8.25 -21.68 3.53
CA ALA A 170 7.66 -22.46 2.44
C ALA A 170 6.69 -23.53 2.96
N GLU A 171 7.03 -24.21 4.06
CA GLU A 171 6.17 -25.18 4.73
C GLU A 171 4.91 -24.54 5.32
N LEU A 172 5.07 -23.39 6.00
CA LEU A 172 3.94 -22.67 6.58
C LEU A 172 2.93 -22.20 5.54
N LYS A 173 3.38 -21.79 4.36
CA LYS A 173 2.51 -21.40 3.22
C LYS A 173 1.60 -22.55 2.76
N GLN A 174 2.00 -23.80 2.96
CA GLN A 174 1.17 -24.97 2.60
C GLN A 174 -0.06 -25.14 3.49
N LYS A 175 -0.12 -24.46 4.65
CA LYS A 175 -1.31 -24.44 5.53
C LYS A 175 -2.49 -23.66 4.94
N GLY A 176 -2.26 -22.87 3.89
CA GLY A 176 -3.33 -22.17 3.16
C GLY A 176 -3.79 -20.85 3.78
N HIS A 177 -3.15 -20.40 4.87
CA HIS A 177 -3.38 -19.06 5.45
C HIS A 177 -2.21 -18.13 5.17
N PRO A 178 -2.44 -16.80 5.09
CA PRO A 178 -1.36 -15.81 5.10
C PRO A 178 -0.44 -16.02 6.31
N ILE A 179 0.83 -15.67 6.17
CA ILE A 179 1.80 -15.77 7.26
C ILE A 179 1.81 -14.45 8.02
N ALA A 180 1.78 -14.53 9.37
CA ALA A 180 2.14 -13.41 10.24
C ALA A 180 3.61 -13.56 10.68
N TYR A 181 4.38 -12.47 10.55
CA TYR A 181 5.68 -12.37 11.19
C TYR A 181 5.49 -12.06 12.68
N VAL A 182 6.06 -12.86 13.56
CA VAL A 182 5.91 -12.73 15.01
C VAL A 182 7.28 -12.69 15.68
N GLY A 183 7.48 -11.86 16.71
CA GLY A 183 8.73 -11.82 17.46
C GLY A 183 8.62 -11.04 18.76
N ASP A 184 9.56 -11.26 19.69
CA ASP A 184 9.53 -10.58 21.00
C ASP A 184 9.86 -9.09 20.83
N VAL A 185 10.99 -8.76 20.23
CA VAL A 185 11.41 -7.39 19.88
C VAL A 185 11.77 -7.32 18.40
N VAL A 186 11.05 -6.54 17.64
CA VAL A 186 11.13 -6.58 16.17
C VAL A 186 11.66 -5.26 15.60
N GLY A 187 12.65 -5.36 14.71
CA GLY A 187 13.04 -4.27 13.81
C GLY A 187 13.96 -3.21 14.42
N THR A 188 14.73 -3.54 15.45
CA THR A 188 15.77 -2.65 15.97
C THR A 188 16.87 -2.42 14.91
N GLY A 189 17.58 -1.28 14.97
CA GLY A 189 18.65 -0.94 14.02
C GLY A 189 18.22 0.01 12.91
N SER A 190 19.07 0.19 11.89
CA SER A 190 18.96 1.29 10.93
C SER A 190 18.55 0.89 9.49
N SER A 191 18.76 -0.36 9.07
CA SER A 191 18.49 -0.86 7.70
C SER A 191 17.00 -1.17 7.45
N ARG A 192 16.10 -0.46 8.08
CA ARG A 192 14.67 -0.75 8.21
C ARG A 192 13.88 -0.87 6.91
N LYS A 193 14.17 -0.08 5.87
CA LYS A 193 13.43 -0.16 4.58
C LYS A 193 13.70 -1.48 3.86
N SER A 194 14.96 -1.89 3.76
CA SER A 194 15.32 -3.17 3.15
C SER A 194 14.86 -4.35 4.01
N ALA A 195 14.97 -4.22 5.34
CA ALA A 195 14.46 -5.21 6.28
C ALA A 195 12.94 -5.41 6.13
N MET A 196 12.18 -4.32 6.08
CA MET A 196 10.74 -4.38 5.87
C MET A 196 10.40 -4.99 4.50
N ASN A 197 11.10 -4.60 3.44
CA ASN A 197 10.89 -5.19 2.12
C ASN A 197 11.13 -6.71 2.13
N SER A 198 12.15 -7.20 2.85
CA SER A 198 12.41 -8.63 2.99
C SER A 198 11.26 -9.34 3.73
N VAL A 199 10.78 -8.79 4.85
CA VAL A 199 9.64 -9.34 5.58
C VAL A 199 8.39 -9.38 4.70
N ILE A 200 8.01 -8.24 4.11
CA ILE A 200 6.81 -8.14 3.27
C ILE A 200 6.89 -9.03 2.02
N TRP A 201 8.09 -9.26 1.48
CA TRP A 201 8.27 -10.21 0.38
C TRP A 201 7.78 -11.63 0.73
N HIS A 202 7.93 -12.03 1.98
CA HIS A 202 7.53 -13.37 2.43
C HIS A 202 6.08 -13.44 2.94
N ILE A 203 5.56 -12.36 3.55
CA ILE A 203 4.24 -12.36 4.22
C ILE A 203 3.17 -11.52 3.51
N GLY A 204 3.57 -10.61 2.62
CA GLY A 204 2.67 -9.70 1.92
C GLY A 204 2.05 -10.29 0.65
N ALA A 205 1.12 -9.54 0.07
CA ALA A 205 0.43 -9.86 -1.18
C ALA A 205 1.11 -9.19 -2.39
N ASP A 206 0.91 -9.79 -3.55
CA ASP A 206 1.39 -9.24 -4.82
C ASP A 206 0.68 -7.93 -5.15
N ILE A 207 1.42 -6.97 -5.70
CA ILE A 207 0.86 -5.72 -6.22
C ILE A 207 0.66 -5.89 -7.73
N PRO A 208 -0.56 -5.68 -8.26
CA PRO A 208 -0.81 -5.79 -9.69
C PRO A 208 0.17 -4.95 -10.51
N PHE A 209 0.76 -5.53 -11.55
CA PHE A 209 1.76 -4.93 -12.44
C PHE A 209 3.12 -4.58 -11.79
N VAL A 210 3.36 -4.93 -10.51
CA VAL A 210 4.62 -4.70 -9.80
C VAL A 210 5.23 -6.05 -9.38
N PRO A 211 6.03 -6.70 -10.23
CA PRO A 211 6.49 -8.07 -9.99
C PRO A 211 7.58 -8.21 -8.93
N ASN A 212 8.21 -7.12 -8.52
CA ASN A 212 9.39 -7.10 -7.65
C ASN A 212 9.14 -6.45 -6.28
N LYS A 213 7.87 -6.24 -5.90
CA LYS A 213 7.49 -5.69 -4.59
C LYS A 213 6.15 -6.27 -4.16
N ARG A 214 5.96 -6.39 -2.85
CA ARG A 214 4.70 -6.78 -2.22
C ARG A 214 4.23 -5.72 -1.23
N THR A 215 3.00 -5.85 -0.77
CA THR A 215 2.35 -4.93 0.18
C THR A 215 1.54 -5.70 1.21
N GLY A 216 1.23 -5.05 2.33
CA GLY A 216 0.39 -5.64 3.37
C GLY A 216 1.11 -6.67 4.24
N GLY A 217 0.35 -7.58 4.81
CA GLY A 217 0.83 -8.57 5.77
C GLY A 217 0.63 -8.15 7.22
N VAL A 218 0.81 -9.10 8.13
CA VAL A 218 0.64 -8.91 9.58
C VAL A 218 1.97 -9.08 10.29
N ILE A 219 2.30 -8.15 11.17
CA ILE A 219 3.50 -8.18 12.02
C ILE A 219 3.06 -8.04 13.47
N LEU A 220 3.37 -9.04 14.30
CA LEU A 220 3.08 -9.03 15.72
C LEU A 220 4.37 -8.97 16.52
N GLY A 221 4.41 -8.16 17.56
CA GLY A 221 5.58 -8.06 18.43
C GLY A 221 5.20 -7.70 19.85
N SER A 222 5.94 -8.21 20.85
CA SER A 222 5.81 -7.67 22.21
C SER A 222 6.31 -6.22 22.26
N ALA A 223 7.27 -5.90 21.40
CA ALA A 223 7.70 -4.54 21.08
C ALA A 223 8.11 -4.47 19.60
N ILE A 224 7.73 -3.41 18.92
CA ILE A 224 8.15 -3.12 17.53
C ILE A 224 8.88 -1.79 17.52
N ALA A 225 10.14 -1.78 17.06
CA ALA A 225 10.93 -0.54 17.03
C ALA A 225 10.19 0.56 16.25
N PRO A 226 10.04 1.79 16.78
CA PRO A 226 9.12 2.79 16.25
C PRO A 226 9.31 3.11 14.76
N ILE A 227 10.57 3.18 14.30
CA ILE A 227 10.84 3.48 12.88
C ILE A 227 10.54 2.25 12.00
N PHE A 228 10.68 1.03 12.50
CA PHE A 228 10.29 -0.19 11.80
C PHE A 228 8.77 -0.28 11.72
N PHE A 229 8.06 0.05 12.80
CA PHE A 229 6.60 0.15 12.86
C PHE A 229 6.08 1.12 11.78
N ASN A 230 6.61 2.36 11.75
CA ASN A 230 6.23 3.36 10.74
C ASN A 230 6.52 2.88 9.31
N THR A 231 7.58 2.08 9.09
CA THR A 231 7.89 1.52 7.77
C THR A 231 6.90 0.41 7.38
N ALA A 232 6.37 -0.32 8.37
CA ALA A 232 5.28 -1.29 8.16
C ALA A 232 3.99 -0.60 7.73
N GLU A 233 3.59 0.49 8.41
CA GLU A 233 2.47 1.34 8.04
C GLU A 233 2.60 1.86 6.60
N ASP A 234 3.78 2.37 6.23
CA ASP A 234 4.06 2.87 4.87
C ASP A 234 3.96 1.77 3.81
N SER A 235 4.16 0.50 4.20
CA SER A 235 4.07 -0.67 3.33
C SER A 235 2.66 -1.27 3.27
N GLY A 236 1.69 -0.67 3.97
CA GLY A 236 0.31 -1.17 4.08
C GLY A 236 0.17 -2.42 4.94
N ALA A 237 1.19 -2.78 5.71
CA ALA A 237 1.11 -3.87 6.68
C ALA A 237 0.32 -3.45 7.92
N LEU A 238 -0.14 -4.45 8.68
CA LEU A 238 -0.79 -4.29 9.98
C LEU A 238 0.20 -4.68 11.09
N PRO A 239 1.00 -3.74 11.62
CA PRO A 239 1.83 -3.96 12.79
C PRO A 239 0.98 -3.84 14.06
N ILE A 240 1.12 -4.82 14.97
CA ILE A 240 0.40 -4.86 16.26
C ILE A 240 1.38 -5.18 17.36
N GLU A 241 1.44 -4.32 18.37
CA GLU A 241 2.13 -4.63 19.63
C GLU A 241 1.17 -5.36 20.58
N CYS A 242 1.55 -6.59 20.96
CA CYS A 242 0.77 -7.45 21.84
C CYS A 242 1.66 -8.51 22.52
N ASP A 243 1.18 -9.18 23.55
CA ASP A 243 1.86 -10.34 24.12
C ASP A 243 1.88 -11.50 23.09
N VAL A 244 3.07 -11.90 22.67
CA VAL A 244 3.28 -12.98 21.71
C VAL A 244 3.78 -14.28 22.35
N SER A 245 3.85 -14.34 23.68
CA SER A 245 4.45 -15.46 24.42
C SER A 245 3.76 -16.81 24.20
N GLN A 246 2.50 -16.81 23.78
CA GLN A 246 1.71 -18.00 23.47
C GLN A 246 1.66 -18.34 21.98
N MET A 247 2.49 -17.70 21.14
CA MET A 247 2.46 -17.86 19.68
C MET A 247 3.69 -18.60 19.20
N SER A 248 3.54 -19.87 18.80
CA SER A 248 4.63 -20.71 18.28
C SER A 248 4.58 -20.80 16.75
N THR A 249 5.76 -20.98 16.13
CA THR A 249 5.82 -21.19 14.68
C THR A 249 4.93 -22.37 14.26
N GLY A 250 4.03 -22.13 13.33
CA GLY A 250 3.07 -23.10 12.82
C GLY A 250 1.70 -23.03 13.45
N ASP A 251 1.49 -22.27 14.52
CA ASP A 251 0.16 -22.04 15.07
C ASP A 251 -0.72 -21.30 14.06
N VAL A 252 -2.01 -21.60 14.07
CA VAL A 252 -3.02 -20.83 13.35
C VAL A 252 -3.76 -19.98 14.37
N ILE A 253 -3.75 -18.67 14.15
CA ILE A 253 -4.40 -17.70 15.04
C ILE A 253 -5.35 -16.81 14.25
N THR A 254 -6.35 -16.27 14.92
CA THR A 254 -7.29 -15.31 14.35
C THR A 254 -7.21 -13.98 15.10
N ILE A 255 -6.92 -12.93 14.35
CA ILE A 255 -6.85 -11.56 14.83
C ILE A 255 -8.21 -10.91 14.61
N HIS A 256 -8.72 -10.22 15.62
CA HIS A 256 -9.96 -9.45 15.59
C HIS A 256 -9.63 -7.95 15.70
N PRO A 257 -9.31 -7.25 14.58
CA PRO A 257 -8.75 -5.90 14.62
C PRO A 257 -9.63 -4.88 15.36
N TYR A 258 -10.94 -4.98 15.17
CA TYR A 258 -11.91 -4.05 15.79
C TYR A 258 -12.21 -4.35 17.25
N LYS A 259 -11.90 -5.58 17.72
CA LYS A 259 -12.08 -5.97 19.13
C LYS A 259 -10.80 -5.83 19.94
N GLY A 260 -9.64 -5.75 19.28
CA GLY A 260 -8.34 -5.76 19.94
C GLY A 260 -8.00 -7.10 20.61
N GLU A 261 -8.36 -8.22 19.96
CA GLU A 261 -8.22 -9.57 20.51
C GLU A 261 -7.58 -10.51 19.49
N ILE A 262 -6.79 -11.45 19.98
CA ILE A 262 -6.23 -12.57 19.19
C ILE A 262 -6.67 -13.86 19.85
N THR A 263 -7.20 -14.80 19.03
CA THR A 263 -7.64 -16.11 19.48
C THR A 263 -6.83 -17.22 18.80
N ASN A 264 -6.74 -18.37 19.47
CA ASN A 264 -6.18 -19.60 18.88
C ASN A 264 -7.21 -20.29 17.96
N GLU A 265 -6.82 -21.42 17.37
CA GLU A 265 -7.65 -22.19 16.42
C GLU A 265 -8.95 -22.70 17.04
N VAL A 266 -8.99 -22.93 18.36
CA VAL A 266 -10.20 -23.38 19.07
C VAL A 266 -11.06 -22.23 19.60
N GLY A 267 -10.61 -20.97 19.41
CA GLY A 267 -11.37 -19.78 19.78
C GLY A 267 -11.05 -19.20 21.16
N ASP A 268 -10.06 -19.75 21.88
CA ASP A 268 -9.62 -19.18 23.16
C ASP A 268 -8.82 -17.91 22.94
N GLY A 269 -9.05 -16.87 23.73
CA GLY A 269 -8.26 -15.64 23.73
C GLY A 269 -6.84 -15.90 24.23
N ILE A 270 -5.84 -15.56 23.39
CA ILE A 270 -4.42 -15.74 23.72
C ILE A 270 -3.67 -14.42 23.90
N SER A 271 -4.20 -13.32 23.38
CA SER A 271 -3.62 -11.99 23.53
C SER A 271 -4.66 -10.90 23.30
N THR A 272 -4.42 -9.72 23.85
CA THR A 272 -5.21 -8.50 23.60
C THR A 272 -4.29 -7.37 23.18
N PHE A 273 -4.82 -6.40 22.43
CA PHE A 273 -4.07 -5.24 21.97
C PHE A 273 -4.96 -4.01 21.80
N SER A 274 -4.33 -2.84 21.70
CA SER A 274 -4.98 -1.61 21.25
C SER A 274 -4.27 -1.10 20.02
N LEU A 275 -5.01 -0.80 18.97
CA LEU A 275 -4.42 -0.26 17.73
C LEU A 275 -3.91 1.17 17.97
N THR A 276 -2.67 1.38 17.65
CA THR A 276 -2.00 2.68 17.71
C THR A 276 -1.13 2.82 16.46
N PRO A 277 -1.28 3.91 15.66
CA PRO A 277 -2.24 5.01 15.85
C PRO A 277 -3.71 4.60 15.57
N GLU A 278 -4.66 5.42 16.02
CA GLU A 278 -6.09 5.20 15.75
C GLU A 278 -6.41 5.10 14.25
N THR A 279 -5.57 5.69 13.39
CA THR A 279 -5.69 5.67 11.93
C THR A 279 -5.22 4.37 11.28
N LEU A 280 -4.67 3.42 12.03
CA LEU A 280 -3.97 2.25 11.48
C LEU A 280 -4.84 1.40 10.53
N LEU A 281 -6.12 1.19 10.85
CA LEU A 281 -7.02 0.44 9.94
C LEU A 281 -7.32 1.22 8.65
N ASP A 282 -7.45 2.54 8.75
CA ASP A 282 -7.59 3.40 7.56
C ASP A 282 -6.32 3.36 6.71
N GLU A 283 -5.14 3.30 7.31
CA GLU A 283 -3.86 3.18 6.62
C GLU A 283 -3.78 1.86 5.86
N VAL A 284 -4.11 0.75 6.50
CA VAL A 284 -4.18 -0.57 5.85
C VAL A 284 -5.18 -0.54 4.69
N ARG A 285 -6.39 -0.02 4.89
CA ARG A 285 -7.42 0.15 3.85
C ARG A 285 -6.93 1.02 2.69
N ALA A 286 -6.26 2.11 2.99
CA ALA A 286 -5.69 3.01 1.97
C ALA A 286 -4.56 2.35 1.15
N GLY A 287 -3.91 1.32 1.68
CA GLY A 287 -2.72 0.67 1.11
C GLY A 287 -1.41 1.28 1.62
N GLY A 288 -1.47 1.94 2.80
CA GLY A 288 -0.36 2.52 3.53
C GLY A 288 -0.66 3.93 4.04
N ARG A 289 0.16 4.38 4.98
CA ARG A 289 0.06 5.72 5.60
C ARG A 289 0.15 6.85 4.57
N ILE A 290 1.09 6.77 3.62
CA ILE A 290 1.30 7.83 2.62
C ILE A 290 0.08 7.99 1.69
N PRO A 291 -0.49 6.93 1.08
CA PRO A 291 -1.74 7.04 0.34
C PRO A 291 -2.89 7.63 1.15
N LEU A 292 -3.03 7.29 2.44
CA LEU A 292 -4.05 7.87 3.30
C LEU A 292 -3.88 9.38 3.47
N ILE A 293 -2.65 9.84 3.77
CA ILE A 293 -2.36 11.26 3.96
C ILE A 293 -2.67 12.06 2.68
N ILE A 294 -2.17 11.58 1.53
CA ILE A 294 -2.35 12.27 0.25
C ILE A 294 -3.82 12.28 -0.17
N GLY A 295 -4.48 11.13 -0.10
CA GLY A 295 -5.88 11.02 -0.50
C GLY A 295 -6.81 11.83 0.38
N ARG A 296 -6.59 11.83 1.69
CA ARG A 296 -7.34 12.67 2.65
C ARG A 296 -7.16 14.16 2.34
N ALA A 297 -5.92 14.59 2.06
CA ALA A 297 -5.64 15.97 1.65
C ALA A 297 -6.33 16.34 0.32
N LEU A 298 -6.35 15.44 -0.66
CA LEU A 298 -7.06 15.64 -1.93
C LEU A 298 -8.58 15.78 -1.69
N THR A 299 -9.17 14.89 -0.90
CA THR A 299 -10.61 14.95 -0.55
C THR A 299 -10.96 16.25 0.17
N ASP A 300 -10.20 16.63 1.21
CA ASP A 300 -10.47 17.87 1.95
C ASP A 300 -10.31 19.11 1.07
N LYS A 301 -9.29 19.16 0.20
CA LYS A 301 -9.08 20.24 -0.76
C LYS A 301 -10.23 20.35 -1.77
N THR A 302 -10.72 19.21 -2.26
CA THR A 302 -11.85 19.16 -3.20
C THR A 302 -13.14 19.62 -2.54
N ARG A 303 -13.44 19.15 -1.33
CA ARG A 303 -14.62 19.57 -0.58
C ARG A 303 -14.60 21.07 -0.27
N ALA A 304 -13.43 21.60 0.09
CA ALA A 304 -13.27 23.04 0.28
C ALA A 304 -13.52 23.85 -1.01
N ALA A 305 -13.07 23.36 -2.16
CA ALA A 305 -13.33 24.00 -3.47
C ALA A 305 -14.82 23.98 -3.88
N LEU A 306 -15.60 23.03 -3.32
CA LEU A 306 -17.04 22.89 -3.53
C LEU A 306 -17.89 23.48 -2.40
N ASP A 307 -17.31 24.24 -1.47
CA ASP A 307 -17.97 24.76 -0.27
C ASP A 307 -18.66 23.69 0.60
N LEU A 308 -18.11 22.48 0.64
CA LEU A 308 -18.58 21.36 1.45
C LEU A 308 -17.81 21.25 2.77
N ALA A 309 -18.49 20.77 3.82
CA ALA A 309 -17.83 20.44 5.10
C ALA A 309 -16.74 19.38 4.91
N PRO A 310 -15.69 19.33 5.77
CA PRO A 310 -14.71 18.25 5.77
C PRO A 310 -15.36 16.87 5.80
N SER A 311 -14.70 15.86 5.17
CA SER A 311 -15.21 14.51 5.16
C SER A 311 -15.08 13.84 6.54
N ASP A 312 -16.05 13.04 6.93
CA ASP A 312 -16.13 12.25 8.15
C ASP A 312 -15.81 10.75 7.93
N VAL A 313 -15.49 10.37 6.71
CA VAL A 313 -15.20 8.95 6.36
C VAL A 313 -13.84 8.47 6.86
N PHE A 314 -12.99 9.36 7.32
CA PHE A 314 -11.65 9.03 7.83
C PHE A 314 -11.57 9.19 9.33
N VAL A 315 -10.88 8.26 10.00
CA VAL A 315 -10.42 8.49 11.36
C VAL A 315 -9.41 9.65 11.34
N ARG A 316 -9.69 10.69 12.11
CA ARG A 316 -8.78 11.84 12.27
C ARG A 316 -8.08 11.69 13.62
N PRO A 317 -6.73 11.72 13.63
CA PRO A 317 -6.00 11.64 14.89
C PRO A 317 -6.45 12.83 15.77
N SER A 318 -6.69 12.53 17.03
CA SER A 318 -6.88 13.56 18.05
C SER A 318 -5.68 14.51 18.02
N ALA A 319 -5.92 15.83 18.10
CA ALA A 319 -4.81 16.77 18.20
C ALA A 319 -3.91 16.33 19.37
N PRO A 320 -2.58 16.35 19.24
CA PRO A 320 -1.69 16.01 20.35
C PRO A 320 -2.10 16.86 21.55
N THR A 321 -2.57 16.22 22.60
CA THR A 321 -2.73 16.92 23.89
C THR A 321 -1.32 17.36 24.25
N ASP A 322 -1.12 18.67 24.36
CA ASP A 322 0.15 19.25 24.79
C ASP A 322 0.44 18.72 26.21
N THR A 323 1.18 17.63 26.28
CA THR A 323 1.51 16.97 27.54
C THR A 323 2.68 17.66 28.22
N GLY A 324 3.13 18.83 27.77
CA GLY A 324 4.11 19.66 28.44
C GLY A 324 5.48 19.01 28.70
N LYS A 325 5.76 17.88 28.05
CA LYS A 325 7.08 17.23 28.08
C LYS A 325 7.86 17.66 26.86
N GLY A 326 8.52 18.82 26.98
CA GLY A 326 9.58 19.21 26.05
C GLY A 326 10.68 18.14 26.04
N PHE A 327 11.18 17.84 24.84
CA PHE A 327 12.41 17.08 24.63
C PHE A 327 13.62 17.92 25.00
#